data_9414c88f115c4b96c81452e4cf395e12
#
_entry.id   9414c88f115c4b96c81452e4cf395e12
#
_cell.length_a   1.000
_cell.length_b   1.000
_cell.length_c   1.000
_cell.angle_alpha   90.00
_cell.angle_beta   90.00
_cell.angle_gamma   90.00
#
_symmetry.space_group_name_H-M   'P 1'
#
loop_
_entity.id
_entity.type
_entity.pdbx_description
1 polymer ?
#
loop_
_entity_poly.entity_id
_entity_poly.type
_entity_poly.pdbx_seq_one_letter_code
_entity_poly.pdbx_strand_id
1 'polypeptide(L)'
;MKHIKPRLNLVLATAMFALTNTAYVKETNDFASFSDFNSNIVRADFDPEKLVALEKRMHKFVADGETMGIATLLVRNGKVASYAQAGVRDIVKGKPISQDTIYRIYSMSKPIIGVAMMMLYEQGEFSLSDPVSKFIPEFESLEVVKSYEKDGSFELEPLERQATMQELMSHTGGFAYGFSGMDPSNAEYRKQDVLGSSDLQSLVNKVASAPLMHQPGTKWEYSISVDLQGAIIERITGMTLSEYLDKKLFTPLGMTDTAFYVSTGKADRLADLFAYHPITQTLQRMPFSEPDYNLLGDISYSKETRGMESGGGGLVSTMADYARFCQMLINGGTLNGIRVITEESVKLMSTNILSAGQKVDIDGDLSSAQTDRLGFGLNFGVIMGAESNKSKYGDGSYYWGGAAGTWFWIDPVNDLFFIGMIQRFPKGPQSENPDFRGVSQEFVYDALVH
;
A
#
# COMPACT_ATOMS: atom_id res chain seq x y z
N MET A 1 -41.95 47.30 -67.77
CA MET A 1 -41.50 47.83 -66.47
C MET A 1 -41.38 46.65 -65.48
N LYS A 2 -40.19 46.19 -65.20
CA LYS A 2 -39.90 45.08 -64.29
C LYS A 2 -39.06 45.64 -63.16
N HIS A 3 -39.61 45.57 -61.96
CA HIS A 3 -38.92 45.97 -60.73
C HIS A 3 -37.86 44.90 -60.32
N ILE A 4 -36.63 45.30 -60.18
CA ILE A 4 -35.51 44.53 -59.65
C ILE A 4 -35.37 44.93 -58.18
N LYS A 5 -35.52 43.95 -57.25
CA LYS A 5 -35.18 44.13 -55.83
C LYS A 5 -33.74 43.67 -55.59
N PRO A 6 -32.94 44.38 -54.81
CA PRO A 6 -31.58 43.94 -54.47
C PRO A 6 -31.65 42.90 -53.36
N ARG A 7 -30.82 41.83 -53.50
CA ARG A 7 -30.55 40.82 -52.49
C ARG A 7 -29.49 41.35 -51.51
N LEU A 8 -29.85 41.37 -50.26
CA LEU A 8 -28.92 41.67 -49.18
C LEU A 8 -28.18 40.37 -48.79
N ASN A 9 -26.87 40.32 -49.03
CA ASN A 9 -26.03 39.23 -48.59
C ASN A 9 -25.61 39.47 -47.11
N LEU A 10 -26.15 38.62 -46.22
CA LEU A 10 -25.72 38.57 -44.82
C LEU A 10 -24.51 37.67 -44.71
N VAL A 11 -23.34 38.25 -44.46
CA VAL A 11 -22.12 37.52 -44.14
C VAL A 11 -22.13 37.23 -42.66
N LEU A 12 -22.39 35.98 -42.28
CA LEU A 12 -22.14 35.50 -40.92
C LEU A 12 -20.64 35.28 -40.71
N ALA A 13 -20.02 36.14 -39.94
CA ALA A 13 -18.69 35.93 -39.40
C ALA A 13 -18.79 34.95 -38.19
N THR A 14 -18.41 33.71 -38.42
CA THR A 14 -18.25 32.73 -37.35
C THR A 14 -16.92 32.99 -36.66
N ALA A 15 -16.95 33.61 -35.48
CA ALA A 15 -15.77 33.73 -34.63
C ALA A 15 -15.52 32.34 -33.95
N MET A 16 -14.55 31.60 -34.44
CA MET A 16 -14.00 30.42 -33.76
C MET A 16 -13.17 30.90 -32.57
N PHE A 17 -13.74 30.77 -31.35
CA PHE A 17 -12.94 30.82 -30.13
C PHE A 17 -12.16 29.49 -30.01
N ALA A 18 -10.90 29.53 -30.39
CA ALA A 18 -9.95 28.49 -30.06
C ALA A 18 -9.60 28.64 -28.57
N LEU A 19 -10.30 27.84 -27.72
CA LEU A 19 -9.85 27.56 -26.36
C LEU A 19 -8.55 26.77 -26.46
N THR A 20 -7.42 27.47 -26.37
CA THR A 20 -6.14 26.82 -26.10
C THR A 20 -6.15 26.30 -24.68
N ASN A 21 -6.54 25.03 -24.52
CA ASN A 21 -6.22 24.25 -23.34
C ASN A 21 -4.69 24.12 -23.32
N THR A 22 -4.01 25.05 -22.70
CA THR A 22 -2.65 24.84 -22.23
C THR A 22 -2.75 23.87 -21.05
N ALA A 23 -2.76 22.57 -21.35
CA ALA A 23 -2.45 21.56 -20.35
C ALA A 23 -1.08 21.97 -19.79
N TYR A 24 -1.06 22.29 -18.50
CA TYR A 24 0.16 22.52 -17.75
C TYR A 24 0.87 21.16 -17.71
N VAL A 25 1.75 20.91 -18.69
CA VAL A 25 2.64 19.75 -18.66
C VAL A 25 3.59 20.04 -17.50
N LYS A 26 3.30 19.42 -16.34
CA LYS A 26 4.23 19.39 -15.21
C LYS A 26 5.54 18.87 -15.79
N GLU A 27 6.60 19.67 -15.77
CA GLU A 27 7.91 19.21 -16.21
C GLU A 27 8.20 17.89 -15.51
N THR A 28 8.32 16.84 -16.30
CA THR A 28 8.69 15.51 -15.79
C THR A 28 10.14 15.64 -15.34
N ASN A 29 10.33 15.91 -14.05
CA ASN A 29 11.65 15.90 -13.45
C ASN A 29 12.24 14.51 -13.69
N ASP A 30 13.36 14.48 -14.41
CA ASP A 30 14.05 13.25 -14.79
C ASP A 30 14.62 12.58 -13.53
N PHE A 31 13.92 11.57 -13.03
CA PHE A 31 14.23 10.84 -11.81
C PHE A 31 15.38 9.85 -11.98
N ALA A 32 16.34 10.15 -12.86
CA ALA A 32 17.58 9.37 -12.99
C ALA A 32 18.39 9.26 -11.66
N SER A 33 18.02 10.02 -10.61
CA SER A 33 18.92 10.27 -9.47
C SER A 33 18.54 9.61 -8.14
N PHE A 34 17.61 8.65 -8.07
CA PHE A 34 17.47 7.85 -6.85
C PHE A 34 18.62 6.85 -6.61
N SER A 35 19.69 6.95 -7.37
CA SER A 35 20.92 6.18 -7.12
C SER A 35 21.75 6.75 -5.96
N ASP A 36 21.60 8.04 -5.64
CA ASP A 36 22.28 8.68 -4.51
C ASP A 36 21.41 9.81 -3.92
N PHE A 37 20.71 9.50 -2.84
CA PHE A 37 19.84 10.46 -2.16
C PHE A 37 20.62 11.60 -1.51
N ASN A 38 21.86 11.40 -1.08
CA ASN A 38 22.65 12.39 -0.35
C ASN A 38 23.20 13.50 -1.23
N SER A 39 23.54 13.20 -2.49
CA SER A 39 24.15 14.17 -3.40
C SER A 39 23.16 15.17 -3.99
N ASN A 40 21.84 14.95 -3.83
CA ASN A 40 20.79 15.73 -4.49
C ASN A 40 19.75 16.32 -3.52
N ILE A 41 20.12 16.56 -2.26
CA ILE A 41 19.19 17.14 -1.26
C ILE A 41 18.90 18.60 -1.60
N VAL A 42 17.62 18.92 -1.85
CA VAL A 42 17.10 20.26 -2.10
C VAL A 42 16.04 20.57 -1.04
N ARG A 43 16.42 21.33 -0.04
CA ARG A 43 15.55 21.69 1.09
C ARG A 43 14.62 22.89 0.81
N ALA A 44 14.41 23.21 -0.48
CA ALA A 44 13.49 24.27 -0.89
C ALA A 44 12.09 24.01 -0.32
N ASP A 45 11.43 25.06 0.14
CA ASP A 45 10.09 25.04 0.71
C ASP A 45 9.98 24.31 2.08
N PHE A 46 11.11 24.07 2.73
CA PHE A 46 11.18 23.57 4.11
C PHE A 46 12.13 24.43 4.96
N ASP A 47 11.84 24.54 6.24
CA ASP A 47 12.78 25.05 7.24
C ASP A 47 13.95 24.04 7.40
N PRO A 48 15.20 24.42 7.02
CA PRO A 48 16.32 23.49 7.08
C PRO A 48 16.66 22.97 8.48
N GLU A 49 16.46 23.80 9.53
CA GLU A 49 16.76 23.40 10.91
C GLU A 49 15.76 22.35 11.40
N LYS A 50 14.50 22.48 11.01
CA LYS A 50 13.45 21.50 11.34
C LYS A 50 13.64 20.18 10.58
N LEU A 51 14.12 20.19 9.33
CA LEU A 51 14.50 18.96 8.64
C LEU A 51 15.70 18.27 9.31
N VAL A 52 16.68 19.02 9.79
CA VAL A 52 17.76 18.46 10.60
C VAL A 52 17.22 17.86 11.91
N ALA A 53 16.21 18.48 12.52
CA ALA A 53 15.55 17.93 13.70
C ALA A 53 14.80 16.63 13.40
N LEU A 54 14.13 16.52 12.24
CA LEU A 54 13.54 15.26 11.76
C LEU A 54 14.61 14.17 11.66
N GLU A 55 15.71 14.43 10.96
CA GLU A 55 16.80 13.46 10.77
C GLU A 55 17.38 13.00 12.14
N LYS A 56 17.63 13.93 13.05
CA LYS A 56 18.08 13.62 14.42
C LYS A 56 17.06 12.80 15.20
N ARG A 57 15.76 13.08 15.04
CA ARG A 57 14.70 12.31 15.70
C ARG A 57 14.64 10.88 15.16
N MET A 58 14.82 10.68 13.87
CA MET A 58 14.88 9.35 13.27
C MET A 58 16.10 8.57 13.78
N HIS A 59 17.27 9.20 13.86
CA HIS A 59 18.47 8.59 14.45
C HIS A 59 18.29 8.23 15.94
N LYS A 60 17.54 9.05 16.67
CA LYS A 60 17.28 8.83 18.09
C LYS A 60 16.48 7.56 18.36
N PHE A 61 15.58 7.15 17.47
CA PHE A 61 14.89 5.87 17.61
C PHE A 61 15.85 4.67 17.66
N VAL A 62 16.94 4.72 16.89
CA VAL A 62 17.98 3.70 16.94
C VAL A 62 18.84 3.83 18.21
N ALA A 63 19.23 5.06 18.57
CA ALA A 63 20.03 5.32 19.76
C ALA A 63 19.33 4.91 21.07
N ASP A 64 17.99 5.05 21.12
CA ASP A 64 17.15 4.62 22.25
C ASP A 64 16.87 3.09 22.22
N GLY A 65 17.30 2.36 21.20
CA GLY A 65 17.05 0.91 21.06
C GLY A 65 15.62 0.56 20.66
N GLU A 66 14.85 1.52 20.18
CA GLU A 66 13.45 1.32 19.75
C GLU A 66 13.36 0.58 18.41
N THR A 67 14.41 0.65 17.59
CA THR A 67 14.63 -0.18 16.39
C THR A 67 16.13 -0.38 16.16
N MET A 68 16.51 -1.46 15.46
CA MET A 68 17.92 -1.76 15.17
C MET A 68 18.42 -1.01 13.93
N GLY A 69 17.52 -0.59 13.05
CA GLY A 69 17.85 0.18 11.86
C GLY A 69 16.63 0.90 11.32
N ILE A 70 16.86 2.08 10.74
CA ILE A 70 15.85 2.94 10.14
C ILE A 70 16.41 3.62 8.90
N ALA A 71 15.58 3.77 7.88
CA ALA A 71 15.82 4.69 6.78
C ALA A 71 14.54 5.49 6.51
N THR A 72 14.66 6.78 6.24
CA THR A 72 13.53 7.66 5.88
C THR A 72 13.89 8.55 4.71
N LEU A 73 12.90 8.81 3.87
CA LEU A 73 13.03 9.65 2.69
C LEU A 73 11.84 10.61 2.60
N LEU A 74 12.10 11.89 2.46
CA LEU A 74 11.13 12.94 2.14
C LEU A 74 11.44 13.49 0.75
N VAL A 75 10.44 13.48 -0.11
CA VAL A 75 10.50 14.07 -1.45
C VAL A 75 9.41 15.12 -1.59
N ARG A 76 9.73 16.28 -2.18
CA ARG A 76 8.76 17.33 -2.51
C ARG A 76 9.07 17.90 -3.90
N ASN A 77 8.04 18.18 -4.70
CA ASN A 77 8.20 18.70 -6.05
C ASN A 77 9.19 17.86 -6.88
N GLY A 78 9.17 16.52 -6.64
CA GLY A 78 10.07 15.59 -7.29
C GLY A 78 11.55 15.68 -6.85
N LYS A 79 11.87 16.37 -5.77
CA LYS A 79 13.24 16.52 -5.25
C LYS A 79 13.37 15.97 -3.83
N VAL A 80 14.49 15.31 -3.56
CA VAL A 80 14.79 14.82 -2.21
C VAL A 80 15.01 16.01 -1.29
N ALA A 81 14.16 16.15 -0.28
CA ALA A 81 14.27 17.19 0.74
C ALA A 81 15.04 16.72 1.99
N SER A 82 14.88 15.45 2.37
CA SER A 82 15.59 14.82 3.49
C SER A 82 15.77 13.33 3.23
N TYR A 83 16.92 12.81 3.60
CA TYR A 83 17.20 11.40 3.68
C TYR A 83 17.99 11.10 4.95
N ALA A 84 17.48 10.21 5.79
CA ALA A 84 18.15 9.77 7.01
C ALA A 84 18.27 8.25 7.05
N GLN A 85 19.40 7.76 7.50
CA GLN A 85 19.62 6.34 7.75
C GLN A 85 20.47 6.15 9.01
N ALA A 86 20.11 5.18 9.83
CA ALA A 86 20.84 4.84 11.05
C ALA A 86 20.72 3.36 11.39
N GLY A 87 21.68 2.86 12.17
CA GLY A 87 21.69 1.48 12.65
C GLY A 87 22.13 0.47 11.63
N VAL A 88 21.77 -0.79 11.87
CA VAL A 88 22.30 -1.94 11.12
C VAL A 88 21.21 -2.72 10.42
N ARG A 89 21.52 -3.23 9.22
CA ARG A 89 20.68 -4.19 8.48
C ARG A 89 21.02 -5.65 8.82
N ASP A 90 22.25 -5.91 9.29
CA ASP A 90 22.72 -7.23 9.75
C ASP A 90 23.44 -7.04 11.08
N ILE A 91 22.79 -7.44 12.17
CA ILE A 91 23.32 -7.23 13.51
C ILE A 91 24.52 -8.15 13.82
N VAL A 92 24.57 -9.33 13.19
CA VAL A 92 25.64 -10.31 13.43
C VAL A 92 26.94 -9.87 12.76
N LYS A 93 26.84 -9.35 11.53
CA LYS A 93 27.99 -8.87 10.76
C LYS A 93 28.30 -7.39 10.98
N GLY A 94 27.46 -6.68 11.73
CA GLY A 94 27.59 -5.24 11.96
C GLY A 94 27.42 -4.39 10.69
N LYS A 95 26.68 -4.88 9.68
CA LYS A 95 26.49 -4.15 8.43
C LYS A 95 25.50 -3.01 8.62
N PRO A 96 25.85 -1.78 8.26
CA PRO A 96 24.94 -0.64 8.42
C PRO A 96 23.74 -0.72 7.45
N ILE A 97 22.67 -0.03 7.78
CA ILE A 97 21.64 0.36 6.81
C ILE A 97 22.30 1.16 5.69
N SER A 98 21.90 0.91 4.45
CA SER A 98 22.40 1.59 3.24
C SER A 98 21.24 1.80 2.26
N GLN A 99 21.46 2.63 1.23
CA GLN A 99 20.43 2.94 0.24
C GLN A 99 19.94 1.70 -0.53
N ASP A 100 20.81 0.69 -0.64
CA ASP A 100 20.52 -0.58 -1.31
C ASP A 100 19.96 -1.67 -0.38
N THR A 101 19.66 -1.33 0.89
CA THR A 101 19.06 -2.27 1.84
C THR A 101 17.71 -2.73 1.33
N ILE A 102 17.47 -4.03 1.31
CA ILE A 102 16.21 -4.66 0.93
C ILE A 102 15.39 -4.88 2.21
N TYR A 103 14.15 -4.46 2.19
CA TYR A 103 13.20 -4.59 3.30
C TYR A 103 12.02 -5.49 2.91
N ARG A 104 11.52 -6.28 3.85
CA ARG A 104 10.22 -6.92 3.73
C ARG A 104 9.16 -5.85 3.92
N ILE A 105 8.44 -5.51 2.86
CA ILE A 105 7.48 -4.40 2.90
C ILE A 105 6.08 -4.82 3.34
N TYR A 106 5.84 -6.14 3.50
CA TYR A 106 4.56 -6.69 3.95
C TYR A 106 3.37 -5.98 3.27
N SER A 107 2.45 -5.42 4.05
CA SER A 107 1.21 -4.83 3.52
C SER A 107 1.44 -3.59 2.63
N MET A 108 2.63 -3.02 2.57
CA MET A 108 2.95 -2.06 1.51
C MET A 108 2.99 -2.70 0.10
N SER A 109 2.86 -4.02 0.00
CA SER A 109 2.58 -4.73 -1.26
C SER A 109 1.20 -4.38 -1.82
N LYS A 110 0.19 -4.15 -0.98
CA LYS A 110 -1.20 -3.94 -1.38
C LYS A 110 -1.42 -2.79 -2.37
N PRO A 111 -0.83 -1.60 -2.17
CA PRO A 111 -0.88 -0.53 -3.16
C PRO A 111 -0.33 -0.92 -4.53
N ILE A 112 0.74 -1.71 -4.56
CA ILE A 112 1.38 -2.19 -5.79
C ILE A 112 0.42 -3.12 -6.55
N ILE A 113 -0.21 -4.06 -5.85
CA ILE A 113 -1.24 -4.94 -6.44
C ILE A 113 -2.47 -4.13 -6.88
N GLY A 114 -2.86 -3.11 -6.11
CA GLY A 114 -3.94 -2.20 -6.50
C GLY A 114 -3.66 -1.49 -7.82
N VAL A 115 -2.44 -0.99 -8.04
CA VAL A 115 -2.03 -0.41 -9.33
C VAL A 115 -2.08 -1.46 -10.43
N ALA A 116 -1.62 -2.69 -10.19
CA ALA A 116 -1.69 -3.79 -11.17
C ALA A 116 -3.15 -4.12 -11.54
N MET A 117 -4.06 -4.12 -10.58
CA MET A 117 -5.50 -4.26 -10.84
C MET A 117 -6.04 -3.11 -11.69
N MET A 118 -5.66 -1.85 -11.39
CA MET A 118 -6.10 -0.71 -12.18
C MET A 118 -5.58 -0.73 -13.61
N MET A 119 -4.40 -1.28 -13.87
CA MET A 119 -3.92 -1.51 -15.24
C MET A 119 -4.84 -2.45 -16.02
N LEU A 120 -5.37 -3.49 -15.39
CA LEU A 120 -6.34 -4.41 -16.00
C LEU A 120 -7.72 -3.76 -16.16
N TYR A 121 -8.13 -2.95 -15.18
CA TYR A 121 -9.35 -2.13 -15.25
C TYR A 121 -9.34 -1.19 -16.46
N GLU A 122 -8.23 -0.46 -16.69
CA GLU A 122 -8.08 0.43 -17.86
C GLU A 122 -8.05 -0.31 -19.20
N GLN A 123 -7.65 -1.59 -19.21
CA GLN A 123 -7.70 -2.44 -20.38
C GLN A 123 -9.11 -3.01 -20.65
N GLY A 124 -10.07 -2.77 -19.72
CA GLY A 124 -11.43 -3.28 -19.83
C GLY A 124 -11.59 -4.76 -19.47
N GLU A 125 -10.59 -5.36 -18.82
CA GLU A 125 -10.63 -6.77 -18.42
C GLU A 125 -11.69 -7.03 -17.32
N PHE A 126 -12.02 -6.01 -16.53
CA PHE A 126 -13.12 -6.04 -15.59
C PHE A 126 -13.71 -4.66 -15.33
N SER A 127 -14.93 -4.62 -14.78
CA SER A 127 -15.59 -3.45 -14.22
C SER A 127 -15.58 -3.52 -12.70
N LEU A 128 -15.54 -2.37 -12.02
CA LEU A 128 -15.60 -2.32 -10.55
C LEU A 128 -16.92 -2.91 -9.99
N SER A 129 -17.98 -2.92 -10.78
CA SER A 129 -19.27 -3.53 -10.44
C SER A 129 -19.38 -5.03 -10.77
N ASP A 130 -18.39 -5.61 -11.46
CA ASP A 130 -18.41 -7.05 -11.74
C ASP A 130 -18.38 -7.85 -10.43
N PRO A 131 -19.14 -8.96 -10.33
CA PRO A 131 -19.04 -9.84 -9.18
C PRO A 131 -17.68 -10.56 -9.17
N VAL A 132 -17.10 -10.72 -7.98
CA VAL A 132 -15.84 -11.44 -7.80
C VAL A 132 -15.94 -12.87 -8.31
N SER A 133 -17.11 -13.51 -8.18
CA SER A 133 -17.38 -14.86 -8.70
C SER A 133 -17.24 -15.01 -10.22
N LYS A 134 -17.29 -13.92 -10.99
CA LYS A 134 -16.98 -13.94 -12.43
C LYS A 134 -15.53 -14.37 -12.69
N PHE A 135 -14.60 -14.03 -11.78
CA PHE A 135 -13.18 -14.32 -11.88
C PHE A 135 -12.76 -15.48 -10.96
N ILE A 136 -13.50 -15.68 -9.87
CA ILE A 136 -13.31 -16.77 -8.90
C ILE A 136 -14.65 -17.53 -8.76
N PRO A 137 -14.99 -18.43 -9.72
CA PRO A 137 -16.26 -19.17 -9.68
C PRO A 137 -16.48 -19.96 -8.40
N GLU A 138 -15.40 -20.35 -7.71
CA GLU A 138 -15.44 -21.04 -6.43
C GLU A 138 -16.19 -20.24 -5.33
N PHE A 139 -16.39 -18.93 -5.54
CA PHE A 139 -17.10 -18.06 -4.58
C PHE A 139 -18.59 -17.88 -4.87
N GLU A 140 -19.12 -18.56 -5.89
CA GLU A 140 -20.54 -18.43 -6.29
C GLU A 140 -21.50 -18.83 -5.15
N SER A 141 -21.13 -19.81 -4.34
CA SER A 141 -21.97 -20.41 -3.28
C SER A 141 -21.48 -20.12 -1.87
N LEU A 142 -20.75 -19.03 -1.64
CA LEU A 142 -20.34 -18.66 -0.28
C LEU A 142 -21.55 -18.37 0.60
N GLU A 143 -21.42 -18.67 1.90
CA GLU A 143 -22.36 -18.31 2.95
C GLU A 143 -21.74 -17.22 3.84
N VAL A 144 -22.55 -16.60 4.67
CA VAL A 144 -22.16 -15.52 5.58
C VAL A 144 -22.42 -15.93 7.02
N VAL A 145 -21.52 -15.58 7.94
CA VAL A 145 -21.77 -15.76 9.38
C VAL A 145 -22.88 -14.83 9.81
N LYS A 146 -24.04 -15.41 10.19
CA LYS A 146 -25.19 -14.68 10.72
C LYS A 146 -24.98 -14.34 12.20
N SER A 147 -24.54 -15.33 12.98
CA SER A 147 -24.25 -15.19 14.41
C SER A 147 -23.26 -16.25 14.88
N TYR A 148 -22.55 -15.98 15.97
CA TYR A 148 -21.67 -16.96 16.60
C TYR A 148 -21.58 -16.73 18.11
N GLU A 149 -21.35 -17.82 18.85
CA GLU A 149 -21.27 -17.86 20.30
C GLU A 149 -19.83 -18.15 20.78
N LYS A 150 -19.58 -17.87 22.05
CA LYS A 150 -18.25 -18.09 22.66
C LYS A 150 -17.83 -19.56 22.72
N ASP A 151 -18.77 -20.49 22.67
CA ASP A 151 -18.50 -21.93 22.62
C ASP A 151 -18.08 -22.43 21.23
N GLY A 152 -18.04 -21.55 20.23
CA GLY A 152 -17.67 -21.85 18.86
C GLY A 152 -18.83 -22.30 17.97
N SER A 153 -20.06 -22.36 18.50
CA SER A 153 -21.25 -22.58 17.67
C SER A 153 -21.58 -21.35 16.84
N PHE A 154 -22.07 -21.53 15.62
CA PHE A 154 -22.43 -20.42 14.72
C PHE A 154 -23.57 -20.81 13.79
N GLU A 155 -24.28 -19.80 13.31
CA GLU A 155 -25.29 -19.92 12.27
C GLU A 155 -24.82 -19.22 10.99
N LEU A 156 -25.15 -19.81 9.84
CA LEU A 156 -24.90 -19.23 8.54
C LEU A 156 -26.21 -18.72 7.90
N GLU A 157 -26.05 -17.77 7.01
CA GLU A 157 -27.11 -17.30 6.13
C GLU A 157 -26.60 -17.22 4.68
N PRO A 158 -27.49 -17.28 3.68
CA PRO A 158 -27.13 -17.08 2.30
C PRO A 158 -26.57 -15.68 2.04
N LEU A 159 -25.72 -15.57 1.01
CA LEU A 159 -25.36 -14.27 0.45
C LEU A 159 -26.62 -13.54 -0.05
N GLU A 160 -26.79 -12.28 0.34
CA GLU A 160 -27.80 -11.40 -0.27
C GLU A 160 -27.43 -11.05 -1.72
N ARG A 161 -26.15 -10.90 -2.00
CA ARG A 161 -25.54 -10.70 -3.31
C ARG A 161 -24.06 -11.05 -3.32
N GLN A 162 -23.51 -11.21 -4.50
CA GLN A 162 -22.07 -11.40 -4.65
C GLN A 162 -21.28 -10.12 -4.29
N ALA A 163 -20.07 -10.30 -3.74
CA ALA A 163 -19.11 -9.20 -3.59
C ALA A 163 -18.68 -8.69 -4.96
N THR A 164 -18.57 -7.38 -5.11
CA THR A 164 -18.05 -6.74 -6.33
C THR A 164 -16.52 -6.58 -6.30
N MET A 165 -15.92 -6.35 -7.47
CA MET A 165 -14.50 -6.04 -7.58
C MET A 165 -14.11 -4.79 -6.78
N GLN A 166 -14.99 -3.76 -6.74
CA GLN A 166 -14.78 -2.59 -5.90
C GLN A 166 -14.72 -2.95 -4.42
N GLU A 167 -15.63 -3.79 -3.95
CA GLU A 167 -15.67 -4.24 -2.56
C GLU A 167 -14.49 -5.13 -2.20
N LEU A 168 -14.00 -5.95 -3.14
CA LEU A 168 -12.76 -6.70 -2.96
C LEU A 168 -11.55 -5.75 -2.81
N MET A 169 -11.44 -4.71 -3.65
CA MET A 169 -10.33 -3.77 -3.63
C MET A 169 -10.40 -2.76 -2.47
N SER A 170 -11.55 -2.63 -1.82
CA SER A 170 -11.76 -1.71 -0.68
C SER A 170 -11.87 -2.40 0.67
N HIS A 171 -11.63 -3.71 0.75
CA HIS A 171 -11.83 -4.49 1.98
C HIS A 171 -13.26 -4.45 2.54
N THR A 172 -14.27 -4.28 1.69
CA THR A 172 -15.69 -4.34 2.08
C THR A 172 -16.42 -5.57 1.55
N GLY A 173 -15.67 -6.53 0.99
CA GLY A 173 -16.22 -7.76 0.41
C GLY A 173 -16.63 -8.84 1.43
N GLY A 174 -16.41 -8.62 2.73
CA GLY A 174 -16.81 -9.55 3.79
C GLY A 174 -15.80 -10.65 4.10
N PHE A 175 -14.64 -10.69 3.46
CA PHE A 175 -13.59 -11.69 3.69
C PHE A 175 -12.86 -11.49 5.02
N ALA A 176 -12.37 -12.58 5.61
CA ALA A 176 -11.49 -12.57 6.79
C ALA A 176 -10.01 -12.42 6.40
N TYR A 177 -9.11 -12.39 7.39
CA TYR A 177 -7.65 -12.45 7.16
C TYR A 177 -7.01 -13.71 7.75
N GLY A 178 -7.49 -14.18 8.90
CA GLY A 178 -6.93 -15.32 9.61
C GLY A 178 -5.89 -14.98 10.68
N PHE A 179 -5.54 -13.70 10.88
CA PHE A 179 -4.54 -13.33 11.90
C PHE A 179 -5.07 -13.46 13.33
N SER A 180 -6.27 -13.01 13.58
CA SER A 180 -6.88 -12.94 14.91
C SER A 180 -8.40 -13.10 14.79
N GLY A 181 -9.09 -12.94 15.91
CA GLY A 181 -10.55 -13.05 15.95
C GLY A 181 -11.05 -14.44 16.35
N MET A 182 -12.19 -14.45 17.01
CA MET A 182 -12.87 -15.69 17.45
C MET A 182 -14.03 -16.07 16.52
N ASP A 183 -14.28 -15.23 15.50
CA ASP A 183 -15.32 -15.49 14.52
C ASP A 183 -15.01 -16.76 13.69
N PRO A 184 -16.04 -17.42 13.17
CA PRO A 184 -15.89 -18.67 12.42
C PRO A 184 -15.02 -18.58 11.19
N SER A 185 -15.05 -17.43 10.46
CA SER A 185 -14.28 -17.24 9.24
C SER A 185 -12.78 -17.18 9.51
N ASN A 186 -12.35 -16.33 10.47
CA ASN A 186 -10.94 -16.28 10.88
C ASN A 186 -10.46 -17.60 11.50
N ALA A 187 -11.31 -18.27 12.26
CA ALA A 187 -11.01 -19.58 12.84
C ALA A 187 -10.77 -20.64 11.75
N GLU A 188 -11.63 -20.69 10.72
CA GLU A 188 -11.49 -21.63 9.61
C GLU A 188 -10.26 -21.30 8.75
N TYR A 189 -9.95 -20.02 8.52
CA TYR A 189 -8.73 -19.61 7.79
C TYR A 189 -7.46 -20.09 8.50
N ARG A 190 -7.40 -19.96 9.83
CA ARG A 190 -6.27 -20.48 10.63
C ARG A 190 -6.19 -22.00 10.60
N LYS A 191 -7.31 -22.69 10.77
CA LYS A 191 -7.38 -24.15 10.75
C LYS A 191 -6.89 -24.73 9.42
N GLN A 192 -7.20 -24.07 8.29
CA GLN A 192 -6.77 -24.47 6.97
C GLN A 192 -5.40 -23.95 6.59
N ASP A 193 -4.79 -23.12 7.44
CA ASP A 193 -3.53 -22.45 7.13
C ASP A 193 -3.60 -21.73 5.78
N VAL A 194 -4.55 -20.80 5.64
CA VAL A 194 -4.80 -20.06 4.38
C VAL A 194 -3.56 -19.28 3.96
N LEU A 195 -2.91 -18.61 4.92
CA LEU A 195 -1.71 -17.80 4.63
C LEU A 195 -0.47 -18.64 4.31
N GLY A 196 -0.42 -19.91 4.73
CA GLY A 196 0.62 -20.88 4.38
C GLY A 196 0.31 -21.67 3.11
N SER A 197 -0.58 -21.21 2.26
CA SER A 197 -0.89 -21.86 0.97
C SER A 197 0.34 -21.91 0.06
N SER A 198 0.44 -23.00 -0.75
CA SER A 198 1.57 -23.20 -1.66
C SER A 198 1.54 -22.27 -2.87
N ASP A 199 0.35 -21.83 -3.26
CA ASP A 199 0.08 -20.99 -4.41
C ASP A 199 -1.28 -20.28 -4.28
N LEU A 200 -1.56 -19.32 -5.15
CA LEU A 200 -2.79 -18.54 -5.12
C LEU A 200 -4.05 -19.36 -5.41
N GLN A 201 -3.95 -20.43 -6.20
CA GLN A 201 -5.09 -21.34 -6.44
C GLN A 201 -5.44 -22.12 -5.17
N SER A 202 -4.44 -22.62 -4.45
CA SER A 202 -4.63 -23.29 -3.15
C SER A 202 -5.25 -22.35 -2.12
N LEU A 203 -4.82 -21.06 -2.10
CA LEU A 203 -5.43 -20.04 -1.26
C LEU A 203 -6.91 -19.86 -1.61
N VAL A 204 -7.26 -19.70 -2.88
CA VAL A 204 -8.65 -19.56 -3.34
C VAL A 204 -9.50 -20.73 -2.88
N ASN A 205 -9.02 -21.96 -3.04
CA ASN A 205 -9.76 -23.17 -2.65
C ASN A 205 -10.04 -23.22 -1.14
N LYS A 206 -9.06 -22.83 -0.32
CA LYS A 206 -9.21 -22.76 1.14
C LYS A 206 -10.18 -21.65 1.56
N VAL A 207 -10.07 -20.46 0.95
CA VAL A 207 -10.99 -19.33 1.20
C VAL A 207 -12.43 -19.72 0.82
N ALA A 208 -12.62 -20.41 -0.30
CA ALA A 208 -13.93 -20.85 -0.77
C ALA A 208 -14.65 -21.84 0.18
N SER A 209 -13.92 -22.50 1.07
CA SER A 209 -14.50 -23.44 2.04
C SER A 209 -14.89 -22.78 3.36
N ALA A 210 -14.64 -21.50 3.55
CA ALA A 210 -14.98 -20.75 4.74
C ALA A 210 -16.09 -19.71 4.45
N PRO A 211 -16.95 -19.40 5.44
CA PRO A 211 -17.96 -18.35 5.26
C PRO A 211 -17.32 -16.96 5.25
N LEU A 212 -18.03 -15.99 4.67
CA LEU A 212 -17.72 -14.58 4.85
C LEU A 212 -18.06 -14.12 6.27
N MET A 213 -17.33 -13.13 6.78
CA MET A 213 -17.61 -12.53 8.10
C MET A 213 -18.88 -11.67 8.08
N HIS A 214 -19.16 -11.01 6.95
CA HIS A 214 -20.24 -10.04 6.78
C HIS A 214 -20.80 -10.11 5.37
N GLN A 215 -22.05 -9.68 5.22
CA GLN A 215 -22.63 -9.44 3.91
C GLN A 215 -21.77 -8.41 3.15
N PRO A 216 -21.46 -8.66 1.86
CA PRO A 216 -20.65 -7.73 1.06
C PRO A 216 -21.20 -6.31 1.06
N GLY A 217 -20.32 -5.33 1.21
CA GLY A 217 -20.66 -3.91 1.23
C GLY A 217 -21.20 -3.38 2.56
N THR A 218 -21.29 -4.18 3.62
CA THR A 218 -21.86 -3.74 4.91
C THR A 218 -20.82 -3.18 5.87
N LYS A 219 -19.62 -3.73 5.88
CA LYS A 219 -18.53 -3.31 6.76
C LYS A 219 -17.19 -3.25 6.02
N TRP A 220 -16.32 -2.39 6.48
CA TRP A 220 -14.91 -2.45 6.18
C TRP A 220 -14.24 -3.45 7.13
N GLU A 221 -13.51 -4.41 6.58
CA GLU A 221 -12.77 -5.42 7.35
C GLU A 221 -11.46 -5.73 6.64
N TYR A 222 -10.34 -5.46 7.31
CA TYR A 222 -9.02 -5.75 6.76
C TYR A 222 -8.86 -7.25 6.50
N SER A 223 -8.56 -7.64 5.27
CA SER A 223 -8.80 -9.02 4.82
C SER A 223 -7.79 -9.54 3.82
N ILE A 224 -7.93 -10.82 3.49
CA ILE A 224 -7.16 -11.55 2.46
C ILE A 224 -7.43 -11.02 1.03
N SER A 225 -8.28 -10.02 0.87
CA SER A 225 -8.78 -9.53 -0.42
C SER A 225 -7.68 -9.23 -1.45
N VAL A 226 -6.49 -8.81 -1.02
CA VAL A 226 -5.42 -8.46 -1.97
C VAL A 226 -4.66 -9.69 -2.46
N ASP A 227 -4.64 -10.77 -1.70
CA ASP A 227 -4.15 -12.06 -2.18
C ASP A 227 -5.11 -12.64 -3.22
N LEU A 228 -6.43 -12.46 -3.04
CA LEU A 228 -7.44 -12.81 -4.03
C LEU A 228 -7.32 -11.95 -5.30
N GLN A 229 -6.98 -10.66 -5.19
CA GLN A 229 -6.64 -9.82 -6.34
C GLN A 229 -5.43 -10.38 -7.09
N GLY A 230 -4.42 -10.89 -6.40
CA GLY A 230 -3.29 -11.60 -7.02
C GLY A 230 -3.75 -12.81 -7.84
N ALA A 231 -4.64 -13.63 -7.30
CA ALA A 231 -5.22 -14.77 -8.03
C ALA A 231 -6.04 -14.32 -9.26
N ILE A 232 -6.76 -13.21 -9.17
CA ILE A 232 -7.51 -12.64 -10.29
C ILE A 232 -6.56 -12.16 -11.39
N ILE A 233 -5.45 -11.50 -11.02
CA ILE A 233 -4.41 -11.09 -11.99
C ILE A 233 -3.88 -12.30 -12.75
N GLU A 234 -3.54 -13.41 -12.06
CA GLU A 234 -3.07 -14.63 -12.71
C GLU A 234 -4.09 -15.23 -13.67
N ARG A 235 -5.36 -15.27 -13.27
CA ARG A 235 -6.45 -15.81 -14.07
C ARG A 235 -6.75 -14.99 -15.31
N ILE A 236 -6.73 -13.67 -15.21
CA ILE A 236 -6.96 -12.78 -16.36
C ILE A 236 -5.78 -12.85 -17.34
N THR A 237 -4.56 -12.85 -16.82
CA THR A 237 -3.36 -12.66 -17.66
C THR A 237 -2.72 -13.96 -18.13
N GLY A 238 -2.97 -15.07 -17.43
CA GLY A 238 -2.28 -16.34 -17.64
C GLY A 238 -0.81 -16.34 -17.25
N MET A 239 -0.33 -15.27 -16.58
CA MET A 239 1.03 -15.15 -16.03
C MET A 239 0.99 -15.40 -14.53
N THR A 240 2.13 -15.80 -13.92
CA THR A 240 2.25 -15.72 -12.47
C THR A 240 2.21 -14.27 -12.02
N LEU A 241 1.87 -14.03 -10.75
CA LEU A 241 1.78 -12.67 -10.22
C LEU A 241 3.15 -11.95 -10.33
N SER A 242 4.24 -12.65 -10.03
CA SER A 242 5.60 -12.09 -10.16
C SER A 242 5.94 -11.75 -11.62
N GLU A 243 5.63 -12.60 -12.58
CA GLU A 243 5.88 -12.34 -14.00
C GLU A 243 5.10 -11.12 -14.50
N TYR A 244 3.83 -10.99 -14.10
CA TYR A 244 3.01 -9.86 -14.49
C TYR A 244 3.57 -8.55 -13.90
N LEU A 245 3.86 -8.52 -12.60
CA LEU A 245 4.38 -7.32 -11.94
C LEU A 245 5.75 -6.93 -12.47
N ASP A 246 6.67 -7.88 -12.65
CA ASP A 246 7.99 -7.57 -13.20
C ASP A 246 7.89 -6.95 -14.60
N LYS A 247 7.15 -7.61 -15.50
CA LYS A 247 7.01 -7.18 -16.89
C LYS A 247 6.27 -5.86 -17.05
N LYS A 248 5.22 -5.63 -16.25
CA LYS A 248 4.27 -4.53 -16.48
C LYS A 248 4.47 -3.34 -15.57
N LEU A 249 5.13 -3.52 -14.42
CA LEU A 249 5.28 -2.48 -13.41
C LEU A 249 6.75 -2.29 -13.01
N PHE A 250 7.44 -3.33 -12.54
CA PHE A 250 8.75 -3.17 -11.95
C PHE A 250 9.83 -2.81 -12.97
N THR A 251 9.95 -3.57 -14.05
CA THR A 251 10.90 -3.28 -15.13
C THR A 251 10.66 -1.91 -15.76
N PRO A 252 9.43 -1.51 -16.15
CA PRO A 252 9.16 -0.18 -16.68
C PRO A 252 9.53 0.97 -15.73
N LEU A 253 9.30 0.81 -14.43
CA LEU A 253 9.63 1.82 -13.43
C LEU A 253 11.10 1.76 -12.94
N GLY A 254 11.88 0.77 -13.36
CA GLY A 254 13.23 0.53 -12.86
C GLY A 254 13.29 0.09 -11.39
N MET A 255 12.28 -0.61 -10.91
CA MET A 255 12.18 -1.16 -9.54
C MET A 255 12.88 -2.53 -9.48
N THR A 256 14.20 -2.52 -9.60
CA THR A 256 15.02 -3.72 -9.84
C THR A 256 15.21 -4.63 -8.63
N ASP A 257 14.86 -4.16 -7.45
CA ASP A 257 14.99 -4.87 -6.17
C ASP A 257 13.62 -5.16 -5.51
N THR A 258 12.52 -4.88 -6.22
CA THR A 258 11.16 -5.19 -5.76
C THR A 258 10.73 -6.53 -6.36
N ALA A 259 10.44 -7.50 -5.50
CA ALA A 259 10.08 -8.86 -5.93
C ALA A 259 9.46 -9.67 -4.77
N PHE A 260 8.88 -10.84 -5.08
CA PHE A 260 8.45 -11.81 -4.07
C PHE A 260 9.63 -12.62 -3.50
N TYR A 261 10.78 -12.62 -4.16
CA TYR A 261 11.96 -13.38 -3.81
C TYR A 261 13.21 -12.51 -3.82
N VAL A 262 14.15 -12.83 -2.95
CA VAL A 262 15.49 -12.24 -2.94
C VAL A 262 16.46 -13.22 -3.58
N SER A 263 17.07 -12.85 -4.70
CA SER A 263 18.07 -13.71 -5.34
C SER A 263 19.29 -13.90 -4.45
N THR A 264 19.96 -15.04 -4.57
CA THR A 264 21.16 -15.38 -3.76
C THR A 264 22.22 -14.28 -3.79
N GLY A 265 22.42 -13.64 -4.95
CA GLY A 265 23.38 -12.53 -5.09
C GLY A 265 22.98 -11.25 -4.34
N LYS A 266 21.71 -11.12 -3.94
CA LYS A 266 21.16 -9.96 -3.20
C LYS A 266 20.87 -10.27 -1.73
N ALA A 267 20.94 -11.54 -1.30
CA ALA A 267 20.56 -11.98 0.04
C ALA A 267 21.28 -11.22 1.17
N ASP A 268 22.52 -10.82 0.93
CA ASP A 268 23.35 -10.05 1.86
C ASP A 268 22.85 -8.60 2.09
N ARG A 269 21.93 -8.14 1.26
CA ARG A 269 21.28 -6.81 1.35
C ARG A 269 19.95 -6.85 2.11
N LEU A 270 19.39 -8.05 2.34
CA LEU A 270 18.12 -8.21 3.06
C LEU A 270 18.34 -7.88 4.54
N ALA A 271 17.57 -6.93 5.06
CA ALA A 271 17.67 -6.51 6.45
C ALA A 271 17.20 -7.62 7.42
N ASP A 272 17.88 -7.75 8.54
CA ASP A 272 17.42 -8.58 9.65
C ASP A 272 16.05 -8.14 10.12
N LEU A 273 15.20 -9.11 10.48
CA LEU A 273 13.88 -8.87 11.02
C LEU A 273 13.90 -9.02 12.53
N PHE A 274 13.22 -8.14 13.23
CA PHE A 274 13.16 -8.14 14.70
C PHE A 274 11.73 -8.26 15.20
N ALA A 275 11.57 -8.97 16.30
CA ALA A 275 10.31 -9.06 17.03
C ALA A 275 10.58 -9.18 18.53
N TYR A 276 9.56 -8.91 19.34
CA TYR A 276 9.65 -9.16 20.78
C TYR A 276 9.49 -10.65 21.05
N HIS A 277 10.47 -11.21 21.74
CA HIS A 277 10.41 -12.62 22.13
C HIS A 277 9.26 -12.84 23.13
N PRO A 278 8.39 -13.84 22.90
CA PRO A 278 7.16 -14.01 23.68
C PRO A 278 7.36 -14.14 25.19
N ILE A 279 8.47 -14.78 25.62
CA ILE A 279 8.76 -15.00 27.03
C ILE A 279 9.57 -13.86 27.63
N THR A 280 10.71 -13.50 27.01
CA THR A 280 11.65 -12.53 27.59
C THR A 280 11.17 -11.08 27.38
N GLN A 281 10.23 -10.85 26.50
CA GLN A 281 9.71 -9.52 26.15
C GLN A 281 10.79 -8.53 25.71
N THR A 282 11.91 -9.05 25.20
CA THR A 282 13.01 -8.26 24.63
C THR A 282 12.97 -8.30 23.10
N LEU A 283 13.38 -7.21 22.47
CA LEU A 283 13.49 -7.14 21.00
C LEU A 283 14.66 -8.02 20.55
N GLN A 284 14.38 -9.03 19.75
CA GLN A 284 15.35 -9.99 19.27
C GLN A 284 15.28 -10.18 17.76
N ARG A 285 16.40 -10.58 17.17
CA ARG A 285 16.48 -10.96 15.76
C ARG A 285 15.70 -12.25 15.51
N MET A 286 14.94 -12.28 14.43
CA MET A 286 14.25 -13.48 13.94
C MET A 286 15.13 -14.26 12.93
N PRO A 287 14.95 -15.59 12.72
CA PRO A 287 14.08 -16.43 13.55
C PRO A 287 14.65 -16.59 14.97
N PHE A 288 13.77 -16.79 15.95
CA PHE A 288 14.20 -17.10 17.31
C PHE A 288 14.88 -18.47 17.37
N SER A 289 15.71 -18.71 18.39
CA SER A 289 16.36 -20.01 18.62
C SER A 289 15.38 -21.13 18.88
N GLU A 290 14.23 -20.80 19.50
CA GLU A 290 13.14 -21.72 19.80
C GLU A 290 12.16 -21.78 18.64
N PRO A 291 12.08 -22.93 17.92
CA PRO A 291 11.25 -23.04 16.70
C PRO A 291 9.77 -22.75 16.93
N ASP A 292 9.24 -23.12 18.11
CA ASP A 292 7.82 -22.98 18.48
C ASP A 292 7.31 -21.53 18.50
N TYR A 293 8.24 -20.54 18.53
CA TYR A 293 7.91 -19.13 18.52
C TYR A 293 8.05 -18.46 17.15
N ASN A 294 8.47 -19.22 16.12
CA ASN A 294 8.65 -18.70 14.77
C ASN A 294 7.39 -18.87 13.91
N LEU A 295 6.34 -18.11 14.24
CA LEU A 295 5.03 -18.23 13.60
C LEU A 295 4.95 -17.68 12.18
N LEU A 296 5.98 -17.02 11.69
CA LEU A 296 5.98 -16.35 10.38
C LEU A 296 6.47 -17.25 9.23
N GLY A 297 6.80 -18.51 9.51
CA GLY A 297 7.37 -19.39 8.51
C GLY A 297 8.74 -18.91 7.98
N ASP A 298 9.00 -19.11 6.68
CA ASP A 298 10.24 -18.68 6.05
C ASP A 298 10.31 -17.16 5.86
N ILE A 299 11.26 -16.54 6.56
CA ILE A 299 11.54 -15.11 6.46
C ILE A 299 12.77 -14.78 5.60
N SER A 300 13.40 -15.78 4.97
CA SER A 300 14.56 -15.59 4.10
C SER A 300 14.21 -14.99 2.75
N TYR A 301 12.95 -15.17 2.33
CA TYR A 301 12.47 -14.79 1.00
C TYR A 301 13.25 -15.50 -0.14
N SER A 302 13.81 -16.69 0.14
CA SER A 302 14.39 -17.54 -0.87
C SER A 302 13.30 -18.13 -1.79
N LYS A 303 13.59 -18.22 -3.08
CA LYS A 303 12.66 -18.81 -4.06
C LYS A 303 12.43 -20.30 -3.78
N GLU A 304 13.42 -20.98 -3.24
CA GLU A 304 13.39 -22.42 -2.98
C GLU A 304 12.48 -22.78 -1.80
N THR A 305 12.31 -21.89 -0.84
CA THR A 305 11.58 -22.16 0.41
C THR A 305 10.27 -21.39 0.54
N ARG A 306 10.11 -20.33 -0.25
CA ARG A 306 8.91 -19.52 -0.18
C ARG A 306 7.78 -20.13 -1.00
N GLY A 307 6.61 -20.20 -0.39
CA GLY A 307 5.38 -20.68 -1.03
C GLY A 307 4.72 -19.62 -1.92
N MET A 308 3.46 -19.31 -1.63
CA MET A 308 2.60 -18.42 -2.40
C MET A 308 3.17 -17.00 -2.61
N GLU A 309 3.00 -16.46 -3.80
CA GLU A 309 3.25 -15.04 -4.13
C GLU A 309 2.12 -14.17 -3.57
N SER A 310 2.19 -13.89 -2.25
CA SER A 310 1.13 -13.16 -1.54
C SER A 310 1.01 -11.72 -2.03
N GLY A 311 -0.08 -11.38 -2.69
CA GLY A 311 -0.40 -10.00 -3.07
C GLY A 311 -0.60 -9.10 -1.85
N GLY A 312 -1.11 -9.66 -0.75
CA GLY A 312 -1.37 -8.95 0.49
C GLY A 312 -0.13 -8.56 1.29
N GLY A 313 1.03 -9.24 1.09
CA GLY A 313 2.19 -8.97 1.95
C GLY A 313 3.50 -9.59 1.51
N GLY A 314 3.57 -10.13 0.30
CA GLY A 314 4.67 -10.98 -0.13
C GLY A 314 5.90 -10.28 -0.69
N LEU A 315 5.87 -8.98 -0.94
CA LEU A 315 6.95 -8.28 -1.60
C LEU A 315 8.07 -7.86 -0.64
N VAL A 316 9.27 -7.83 -1.18
CA VAL A 316 10.40 -7.05 -0.68
C VAL A 316 10.63 -5.86 -1.59
N SER A 317 11.28 -4.80 -1.08
CA SER A 317 11.65 -3.62 -1.86
C SER A 317 12.80 -2.86 -1.21
N THR A 318 13.34 -1.87 -1.92
CA THR A 318 14.27 -0.88 -1.40
C THR A 318 13.61 0.49 -1.28
N MET A 319 14.27 1.41 -0.55
CA MET A 319 13.85 2.81 -0.50
C MET A 319 13.76 3.43 -1.89
N ALA A 320 14.74 3.17 -2.75
CA ALA A 320 14.79 3.72 -4.11
C ALA A 320 13.66 3.22 -5.01
N ASP A 321 13.36 1.93 -4.95
CA ASP A 321 12.28 1.33 -5.75
C ASP A 321 10.91 1.85 -5.30
N TYR A 322 10.67 1.86 -3.98
CA TYR A 322 9.40 2.35 -3.46
C TYR A 322 9.20 3.85 -3.70
N ALA A 323 10.31 4.63 -3.70
CA ALA A 323 10.27 6.04 -4.08
C ALA A 323 9.87 6.25 -5.56
N ARG A 324 10.31 5.39 -6.48
CA ARG A 324 9.85 5.41 -7.88
C ARG A 324 8.35 5.15 -7.98
N PHE A 325 7.85 4.20 -7.20
CA PHE A 325 6.43 3.91 -7.13
C PHE A 325 5.62 5.10 -6.59
N CYS A 326 6.04 5.71 -5.47
CA CYS A 326 5.39 6.91 -4.93
C CYS A 326 5.44 8.09 -5.91
N GLN A 327 6.57 8.27 -6.58
CA GLN A 327 6.72 9.36 -7.57
C GLN A 327 5.83 9.13 -8.80
N MET A 328 5.70 7.89 -9.27
CA MET A 328 4.77 7.55 -10.34
C MET A 328 3.34 7.94 -9.94
N LEU A 329 2.93 7.61 -8.72
CA LEU A 329 1.59 7.93 -8.21
C LEU A 329 1.33 9.44 -8.10
N ILE A 330 2.25 10.20 -7.48
CA ILE A 330 2.08 11.65 -7.30
C ILE A 330 2.13 12.42 -8.63
N ASN A 331 2.74 11.84 -9.64
CA ASN A 331 2.74 12.34 -11.01
C ASN A 331 1.50 11.92 -11.82
N GLY A 332 0.44 11.43 -11.16
CA GLY A 332 -0.77 10.99 -11.85
C GLY A 332 -0.57 9.73 -12.70
N GLY A 333 0.20 8.76 -12.19
CA GLY A 333 0.41 7.46 -12.83
C GLY A 333 1.53 7.39 -13.86
N THR A 334 2.41 8.39 -13.91
CA THR A 334 3.49 8.49 -14.91
C THR A 334 4.85 8.70 -14.24
N LEU A 335 5.90 8.03 -14.74
CA LEU A 335 7.28 8.23 -14.33
C LEU A 335 8.20 8.20 -15.57
N ASN A 336 9.08 9.18 -15.73
CA ASN A 336 10.06 9.26 -16.84
C ASN A 336 9.43 9.05 -18.24
N GLY A 337 8.25 9.62 -18.46
CA GLY A 337 7.50 9.46 -19.71
C GLY A 337 6.78 8.12 -19.88
N ILE A 338 6.93 7.19 -18.94
CA ILE A 338 6.21 5.90 -18.93
C ILE A 338 4.93 6.06 -18.11
N ARG A 339 3.78 5.96 -18.77
CA ARG A 339 2.49 5.93 -18.11
C ARG A 339 2.13 4.48 -17.74
N VAL A 340 1.94 4.23 -16.44
CA VAL A 340 1.53 2.95 -15.88
C VAL A 340 0.00 2.87 -15.79
N ILE A 341 -0.61 3.93 -15.23
CA ILE A 341 -2.08 4.11 -15.13
C ILE A 341 -2.41 5.58 -15.41
N THR A 342 -3.68 5.88 -15.59
CA THR A 342 -4.14 7.26 -15.80
C THR A 342 -4.24 8.03 -14.49
N GLU A 343 -4.29 9.36 -14.58
CA GLU A 343 -4.54 10.23 -13.42
C GLU A 343 -5.91 9.96 -12.80
N GLU A 344 -6.92 9.65 -13.62
CA GLU A 344 -8.25 9.25 -13.17
C GLU A 344 -8.21 7.97 -12.32
N SER A 345 -7.41 6.99 -12.72
CA SER A 345 -7.21 5.76 -11.95
C SER A 345 -6.51 6.02 -10.62
N VAL A 346 -5.48 6.87 -10.60
CA VAL A 346 -4.82 7.27 -9.34
C VAL A 346 -5.84 7.96 -8.42
N LYS A 347 -6.63 8.90 -8.95
CA LYS A 347 -7.67 9.60 -8.20
C LYS A 347 -8.73 8.65 -7.66
N LEU A 348 -9.17 7.67 -8.47
CA LEU A 348 -10.15 6.67 -8.06
C LEU A 348 -9.60 5.82 -6.90
N MET A 349 -8.33 5.39 -6.98
CA MET A 349 -7.69 4.63 -5.91
C MET A 349 -7.54 5.42 -4.61
N SER A 350 -7.28 6.72 -4.70
CA SER A 350 -7.02 7.61 -3.55
C SER A 350 -8.24 8.41 -3.08
N THR A 351 -9.44 8.08 -3.57
CA THR A 351 -10.70 8.68 -3.11
C THR A 351 -11.40 7.73 -2.14
N ASN A 352 -11.91 8.27 -1.03
CA ASN A 352 -12.72 7.48 -0.11
C ASN A 352 -14.00 7.00 -0.78
N ILE A 353 -14.20 5.68 -0.80
CA ILE A 353 -15.39 5.03 -1.37
C ILE A 353 -16.27 4.36 -0.32
N LEU A 354 -15.91 4.47 0.95
CA LEU A 354 -16.69 3.89 2.03
C LEU A 354 -18.03 4.63 2.19
N SER A 355 -19.08 3.87 2.42
CA SER A 355 -20.40 4.41 2.70
C SER A 355 -20.45 5.10 4.07
N ALA A 356 -21.40 6.00 4.26
CA ALA A 356 -21.62 6.65 5.55
C ALA A 356 -21.84 5.60 6.66
N GLY A 357 -21.02 5.69 7.71
CA GLY A 357 -21.05 4.75 8.85
C GLY A 357 -20.06 3.59 8.77
N GLN A 358 -19.47 3.31 7.61
CA GLN A 358 -18.34 2.39 7.53
C GLN A 358 -17.07 3.10 8.07
N LYS A 359 -16.39 2.45 8.99
CA LYS A 359 -15.16 2.98 9.59
C LYS A 359 -13.99 2.06 9.26
N VAL A 360 -12.85 2.66 8.97
CA VAL A 360 -11.59 1.93 8.88
C VAL A 360 -11.15 1.60 10.31
N ASP A 361 -11.25 0.33 10.67
CA ASP A 361 -10.78 -0.19 11.95
C ASP A 361 -9.57 -1.09 11.68
N ILE A 362 -8.40 -0.52 11.85
CA ILE A 362 -7.15 -1.26 11.81
C ILE A 362 -6.66 -1.29 13.25
N ASP A 363 -6.82 -2.40 13.92
CA ASP A 363 -6.37 -2.62 15.29
C ASP A 363 -4.92 -2.13 15.45
N GLY A 364 -4.77 -0.94 16.06
CA GLY A 364 -3.50 -0.40 16.50
C GLY A 364 -2.70 0.41 15.49
N ASP A 365 -3.18 0.71 14.29
CA ASP A 365 -2.38 1.43 13.29
C ASP A 365 -2.49 2.97 13.39
N LEU A 366 -3.52 3.51 14.04
CA LEU A 366 -3.70 4.95 14.26
C LEU A 366 -4.33 5.24 15.63
N SER A 367 -3.95 6.35 16.25
CA SER A 367 -4.55 6.77 17.51
C SER A 367 -6.06 6.97 17.34
N SER A 368 -6.84 6.66 18.40
CA SER A 368 -8.30 6.76 18.40
C SER A 368 -8.85 8.14 17.98
N ALA A 369 -8.04 9.20 18.11
CA ALA A 369 -8.38 10.55 17.64
C ALA A 369 -8.29 10.71 16.11
N GLN A 370 -7.71 9.77 15.40
CA GLN A 370 -7.50 9.81 13.94
C GLN A 370 -8.50 8.92 13.18
N THR A 371 -9.09 7.91 13.82
CA THR A 371 -9.98 6.93 13.15
C THR A 371 -11.22 7.55 12.49
N ASP A 372 -11.75 8.64 13.02
CA ASP A 372 -12.94 9.32 12.45
C ASP A 372 -12.64 10.08 11.13
N ARG A 373 -11.36 10.17 10.74
CA ARG A 373 -10.90 10.86 9.52
C ARG A 373 -10.33 9.93 8.48
N LEU A 374 -10.43 8.64 8.73
CA LEU A 374 -9.90 7.64 7.82
C LEU A 374 -10.98 7.16 6.90
N GLY A 375 -10.72 7.30 5.62
CA GLY A 375 -11.42 6.62 4.55
C GLY A 375 -10.58 5.52 3.97
N PHE A 376 -11.15 4.82 3.02
CA PHE A 376 -10.45 3.81 2.24
C PHE A 376 -10.87 3.92 0.78
N GLY A 377 -9.89 3.88 -0.11
CA GLY A 377 -10.08 3.84 -1.54
C GLY A 377 -9.91 2.42 -2.09
N LEU A 378 -9.24 2.30 -3.23
CA LEU A 378 -8.88 1.00 -3.79
C LEU A 378 -7.43 0.66 -3.39
N ASN A 379 -7.27 -0.14 -2.34
CA ASN A 379 -6.00 -0.56 -1.71
C ASN A 379 -5.17 0.57 -1.08
N PHE A 380 -5.77 1.72 -0.76
CA PHE A 380 -5.15 2.81 -0.01
C PHE A 380 -6.04 3.27 1.14
N GLY A 381 -5.43 3.55 2.29
CA GLY A 381 -6.04 4.41 3.29
C GLY A 381 -6.02 5.86 2.81
N VAL A 382 -7.08 6.60 3.08
CA VAL A 382 -7.28 7.99 2.63
C VAL A 382 -7.54 8.89 3.83
N ILE A 383 -6.87 10.04 3.89
CA ILE A 383 -7.12 11.07 4.90
C ILE A 383 -8.24 11.99 4.41
N MET A 384 -9.29 12.14 5.22
CA MET A 384 -10.46 12.96 4.91
C MET A 384 -10.56 14.18 5.80
N GLY A 385 -11.01 15.32 5.24
CA GLY A 385 -11.36 16.51 5.99
C GLY A 385 -10.20 17.14 6.76
N ALA A 386 -9.01 17.14 6.19
CA ALA A 386 -7.80 17.69 6.80
C ALA A 386 -7.96 19.16 7.22
N GLU A 387 -8.72 19.96 6.46
CA GLU A 387 -8.95 21.38 6.73
C GLU A 387 -9.74 21.66 8.02
N SER A 388 -10.67 20.78 8.39
CA SER A 388 -11.61 21.05 9.49
C SER A 388 -11.02 20.84 10.88
N ASN A 389 -9.82 20.27 11.05
CA ASN A 389 -9.42 19.66 12.32
C ASN A 389 -7.95 19.69 12.70
N LYS A 390 -7.17 20.67 12.33
CA LYS A 390 -5.74 20.77 12.73
C LYS A 390 -4.87 19.62 12.20
N SER A 391 -5.35 18.82 11.26
CA SER A 391 -4.47 17.91 10.55
C SER A 391 -3.53 18.72 9.67
N LYS A 392 -2.25 18.45 9.77
CA LYS A 392 -1.23 19.09 8.94
C LYS A 392 -1.19 18.52 7.52
N TYR A 393 -1.83 17.36 7.29
CA TYR A 393 -1.92 16.73 5.97
C TYR A 393 -2.76 17.55 4.99
N GLY A 394 -2.39 17.55 3.73
CA GLY A 394 -3.30 17.93 2.65
C GLY A 394 -4.52 16.99 2.60
N ASP A 395 -5.68 17.54 2.29
CA ASP A 395 -6.90 16.74 2.08
C ASP A 395 -6.71 15.80 0.90
N GLY A 396 -7.18 14.56 1.03
CA GLY A 396 -6.96 13.53 0.02
C GLY A 396 -5.58 12.88 0.04
N SER A 397 -4.76 13.15 1.07
CA SER A 397 -3.54 12.37 1.31
C SER A 397 -3.87 10.90 1.47
N TYR A 398 -3.05 10.03 0.88
CA TYR A 398 -3.26 8.59 0.94
C TYR A 398 -1.98 7.87 1.38
N TYR A 399 -2.16 6.72 2.00
CA TYR A 399 -1.08 6.06 2.72
C TYR A 399 -1.30 4.56 2.86
N TRP A 400 -0.27 3.86 3.31
CA TRP A 400 -0.34 2.54 3.88
C TRP A 400 0.92 2.22 4.69
N GLY A 401 0.95 1.00 5.27
CA GLY A 401 2.08 0.52 6.06
C GLY A 401 2.28 -0.99 5.95
N GLY A 402 3.38 -1.47 6.50
CA GLY A 402 3.74 -2.88 6.56
C GLY A 402 3.87 -3.38 7.99
N ALA A 403 3.53 -4.64 8.23
CA ALA A 403 3.50 -5.26 9.56
C ALA A 403 4.84 -5.16 10.33
N ALA A 404 5.97 -5.12 9.62
CA ALA A 404 7.29 -4.92 10.24
C ALA A 404 7.70 -3.43 10.37
N GLY A 405 6.72 -2.53 10.36
CA GLY A 405 6.89 -1.11 10.66
C GLY A 405 7.31 -0.25 9.49
N THR A 406 7.29 -0.73 8.26
CA THR A 406 7.45 0.12 7.06
C THR A 406 6.20 0.97 6.85
N TRP A 407 6.36 2.22 6.36
CA TRP A 407 5.22 3.11 6.08
C TRP A 407 5.52 4.10 4.97
N PHE A 408 4.47 4.63 4.37
CA PHE A 408 4.55 5.78 3.46
C PHE A 408 3.26 6.58 3.50
N TRP A 409 3.33 7.83 3.07
CA TRP A 409 2.17 8.61 2.66
C TRP A 409 2.54 9.49 1.46
N ILE A 410 1.51 9.84 0.70
CA ILE A 410 1.58 10.76 -0.44
C ILE A 410 0.57 11.87 -0.18
N ASP A 411 1.01 13.10 -0.26
CA ASP A 411 0.22 14.31 -0.09
C ASP A 411 0.20 15.08 -1.43
N PRO A 412 -0.86 14.92 -2.23
CA PRO A 412 -0.95 15.58 -3.52
C PRO A 412 -1.14 17.10 -3.43
N VAL A 413 -1.66 17.61 -2.29
CA VAL A 413 -1.85 19.07 -2.09
C VAL A 413 -0.52 19.78 -1.93
N ASN A 414 0.40 19.19 -1.16
CA ASN A 414 1.73 19.74 -0.90
C ASN A 414 2.80 19.21 -1.87
N ASP A 415 2.42 18.40 -2.85
CA ASP A 415 3.31 17.73 -3.82
C ASP A 415 4.49 17.03 -3.14
N LEU A 416 4.21 16.26 -2.08
CA LEU A 416 5.22 15.53 -1.32
C LEU A 416 4.83 14.09 -1.06
N PHE A 417 5.84 13.26 -0.85
CA PHE A 417 5.68 11.96 -0.22
C PHE A 417 6.80 11.67 0.78
N PHE A 418 6.49 10.82 1.73
CA PHE A 418 7.43 10.32 2.73
C PHE A 418 7.41 8.80 2.75
N ILE A 419 8.58 8.20 2.95
CA ILE A 419 8.74 6.76 3.12
C ILE A 419 9.60 6.50 4.35
N GLY A 420 9.17 5.57 5.18
CA GLY A 420 9.97 5.06 6.30
C GLY A 420 10.12 3.54 6.23
N MET A 421 11.33 3.08 6.47
CA MET A 421 11.71 1.67 6.41
C MET A 421 12.38 1.24 7.70
N ILE A 422 11.74 0.34 8.44
CA ILE A 422 12.29 -0.42 9.57
C ILE A 422 11.92 -1.89 9.40
N GLN A 423 12.50 -2.77 10.23
CA GLN A 423 12.21 -4.21 10.20
C GLN A 423 11.97 -4.71 11.64
N ARG A 424 10.89 -4.23 12.24
CA ARG A 424 10.53 -4.54 13.61
C ARG A 424 9.01 -4.75 13.73
N PHE A 425 8.60 -5.93 14.20
CA PHE A 425 7.20 -6.17 14.58
C PHE A 425 6.84 -5.42 15.87
N PRO A 426 5.60 -4.93 16.01
CA PRO A 426 5.15 -4.25 17.22
C PRO A 426 5.10 -5.21 18.42
N LYS A 427 5.16 -4.65 19.62
CA LYS A 427 4.97 -5.34 20.89
C LYS A 427 3.52 -5.15 21.34
N GLY A 428 2.62 -6.07 21.00
CA GLY A 428 1.24 -5.91 21.42
C GLY A 428 0.55 -4.64 20.86
N PRO A 429 -0.35 -4.00 21.60
CA PRO A 429 -1.11 -2.84 21.15
C PRO A 429 -0.20 -1.66 20.73
N GLN A 430 -0.68 -0.83 19.81
CA GLN A 430 0.06 0.33 19.29
C GLN A 430 0.53 1.29 20.39
N SER A 431 -0.28 1.51 21.42
CA SER A 431 0.05 2.40 22.54
C SER A 431 1.32 2.03 23.30
N GLU A 432 1.81 0.79 23.17
CA GLU A 432 3.05 0.30 23.77
C GLU A 432 4.26 0.41 22.83
N ASN A 433 4.06 0.92 21.62
CA ASN A 433 5.10 1.00 20.59
C ASN A 433 5.50 2.44 20.31
N PRO A 434 6.76 2.68 19.87
CA PRO A 434 7.16 3.99 19.37
C PRO A 434 6.33 4.38 18.13
N ASP A 435 5.82 5.58 18.13
CA ASP A 435 5.07 6.13 17.00
C ASP A 435 6.01 6.71 15.94
N PHE A 436 6.64 5.84 15.16
CA PHE A 436 7.54 6.25 14.07
C PHE A 436 6.81 7.10 13.02
N ARG A 437 5.58 6.72 12.70
CA ARG A 437 4.77 7.35 11.66
C ARG A 437 4.30 8.73 12.10
N GLY A 438 3.58 8.83 13.21
CA GLY A 438 3.04 10.10 13.68
C GLY A 438 4.14 11.11 13.99
N VAL A 439 5.25 10.67 14.61
CA VAL A 439 6.41 11.52 14.84
C VAL A 439 7.00 12.04 13.53
N SER A 440 7.22 11.18 12.54
CA SER A 440 7.75 11.64 11.24
C SER A 440 6.81 12.64 10.55
N GLN A 441 5.50 12.42 10.63
CA GLN A 441 4.50 13.34 10.11
C GLN A 441 4.54 14.70 10.79
N GLU A 442 4.57 14.71 12.12
CA GLU A 442 4.66 15.95 12.89
C GLU A 442 5.85 16.81 12.44
N PHE A 443 7.03 16.21 12.36
CA PHE A 443 8.25 16.91 11.96
C PHE A 443 8.23 17.41 10.52
N VAL A 444 7.72 16.60 9.58
CA VAL A 444 7.62 16.96 8.15
C VAL A 444 6.73 18.18 7.97
N TYR A 445 5.51 18.15 8.55
CA TYR A 445 4.57 19.25 8.36
C TYR A 445 4.91 20.48 9.21
N ASP A 446 5.65 20.32 10.31
CA ASP A 446 6.22 21.47 11.04
C ASP A 446 7.34 22.15 10.26
N ALA A 447 8.09 21.39 9.45
CA ALA A 447 9.17 21.94 8.64
C ALA A 447 8.66 22.61 7.35
N LEU A 448 7.42 22.36 6.93
CA LEU A 448 6.86 22.88 5.69
C LEU A 448 6.70 24.41 5.80
N VAL A 449 7.26 25.15 4.82
CA VAL A 449 7.08 26.59 4.66
C VAL A 449 5.98 26.83 3.65
N HIS A 450 4.96 27.60 4.05
CA HIS A 450 3.79 27.96 3.23
C HIS A 450 3.96 29.28 2.49
#